data_bd2ee7e46330f59d0ec5d94bf36383ee
#
_entry.id   bd2ee7e46330f59d0ec5d94bf36383ee
#
_cell.length_a   1.000
_cell.length_b   1.000
_cell.length_c   1.000
_cell.angle_alpha   90.00
_cell.angle_beta   90.00
_cell.angle_gamma   90.00
#
_symmetry.space_group_name_H-M   'P 1'
#
loop_
_entity.id
_entity.type
_entity.pdbx_description
1 polymer ?
#
loop_
_entity_poly.entity_id
_entity_poly.type
_entity_poly.pdbx_seq_one_letter_code
_entity_poly.pdbx_strand_id
1 'polypeptide(L)'
;PTAHGASASDGFHVVIPSMPGYGFSGKPTSTGWGPERMARAWAELMKRLGYTRYVAQGGDWGAFVVDQMGLQAPAGLLAIHTNMPATVPADVDKALLAGGPPPSGLSGEEQRAYKQLERTFKQVDYAIFMASRPQTLYGISDSPVGLAAWLLDHNDADGQPAAAVAAALNRSTSVTG
;
A
#
# COMPACT_ATOMS: atom_id res chain seq x y z
N PRO A 1 -19.55 -12.81 -2.75
CA PRO A 1 -20.29 -12.26 -1.61
C PRO A 1 -20.96 -13.36 -0.78
N THR A 2 -21.56 -14.38 -1.41
CA THR A 2 -22.37 -15.42 -0.73
C THR A 2 -21.58 -16.26 0.28
N ALA A 3 -20.28 -16.49 0.06
CA ALA A 3 -19.41 -17.22 0.99
C ALA A 3 -19.24 -16.54 2.37
N HIS A 4 -19.57 -15.25 2.47
CA HIS A 4 -19.47 -14.46 3.70
C HIS A 4 -20.83 -13.93 4.17
N GLY A 5 -21.93 -14.62 3.83
CA GLY A 5 -23.28 -14.27 4.29
C GLY A 5 -23.97 -13.14 3.53
N ALA A 6 -23.34 -12.59 2.50
CA ALA A 6 -23.95 -11.61 1.62
C ALA A 6 -24.76 -12.29 0.49
N SER A 7 -25.60 -11.52 -0.19
CA SER A 7 -26.40 -11.97 -1.32
C SER A 7 -25.63 -11.81 -2.64
N ALA A 8 -26.04 -12.55 -3.67
CA ALA A 8 -25.51 -12.35 -5.03
C ALA A 8 -25.82 -10.95 -5.59
N SER A 9 -26.91 -10.32 -5.13
CA SER A 9 -27.27 -8.94 -5.47
C SER A 9 -26.31 -7.89 -4.89
N ASP A 10 -25.50 -8.26 -3.90
CA ASP A 10 -24.48 -7.38 -3.29
C ASP A 10 -23.15 -7.43 -4.06
N GLY A 11 -23.11 -8.17 -5.18
CA GLY A 11 -21.92 -8.31 -6.01
C GLY A 11 -21.62 -7.04 -6.80
N PHE A 12 -20.32 -6.74 -6.93
CA PHE A 12 -19.82 -5.65 -7.76
C PHE A 12 -19.09 -6.21 -8.99
N HIS A 13 -19.12 -5.46 -10.09
CA HIS A 13 -18.09 -5.60 -11.09
C HIS A 13 -16.78 -5.07 -10.49
N VAL A 14 -15.69 -5.77 -10.72
CA VAL A 14 -14.38 -5.38 -10.17
C VAL A 14 -13.44 -5.03 -11.30
N VAL A 15 -12.88 -3.83 -11.26
CA VAL A 15 -11.84 -3.35 -12.17
C VAL A 15 -10.56 -3.16 -11.36
N ILE A 16 -9.52 -3.94 -11.69
CA ILE A 16 -8.24 -3.94 -10.97
C ILE A 16 -7.14 -3.55 -11.95
N PRO A 17 -6.86 -2.25 -12.11
CA PRO A 17 -5.82 -1.80 -13.03
C PRO A 17 -4.44 -2.00 -12.41
N SER A 18 -3.50 -2.55 -13.17
CA SER A 18 -2.09 -2.48 -12.82
C SER A 18 -1.60 -1.05 -12.94
N MET A 19 -0.76 -0.59 -12.02
CA MET A 19 -0.17 0.75 -12.09
C MET A 19 0.67 0.90 -13.36
N PRO A 20 0.76 2.12 -13.92
CA PRO A 20 1.60 2.39 -15.10
C PRO A 20 3.04 1.92 -14.89
N GLY A 21 3.53 1.10 -15.80
CA GLY A 21 4.85 0.47 -15.73
C GLY A 21 4.90 -0.88 -15.02
N TYR A 22 3.81 -1.31 -14.39
CA TYR A 22 3.71 -2.57 -13.66
C TYR A 22 2.72 -3.54 -14.30
N GLY A 23 2.92 -4.83 -14.06
CA GLY A 23 2.03 -5.90 -14.51
C GLY A 23 1.75 -5.82 -16.01
N PHE A 24 0.47 -5.75 -16.37
CA PHE A 24 0.02 -5.69 -17.75
C PHE A 24 -0.13 -4.26 -18.31
N SER A 25 0.10 -3.23 -17.49
CA SER A 25 0.02 -1.84 -17.94
C SER A 25 1.27 -1.42 -18.70
N GLY A 26 1.08 -0.59 -19.72
CA GLY A 26 2.17 -0.03 -20.51
C GLY A 26 3.15 0.79 -19.67
N LYS A 27 4.43 0.74 -20.05
CA LYS A 27 5.47 1.56 -19.42
C LYS A 27 5.31 3.03 -19.83
N PRO A 28 5.29 3.95 -18.87
CA PRO A 28 5.23 5.38 -19.19
C PRO A 28 6.47 5.82 -19.99
N THR A 29 6.24 6.64 -21.02
CA THR A 29 7.30 7.27 -21.81
C THR A 29 7.59 8.70 -21.37
N SER A 30 6.85 9.20 -20.37
CA SER A 30 7.01 10.53 -19.79
C SER A 30 7.04 10.46 -18.27
N THR A 31 7.69 11.42 -17.64
CA THR A 31 7.69 11.61 -16.19
C THR A 31 6.35 12.12 -15.66
N GLY A 32 6.20 12.20 -14.33
CA GLY A 32 5.02 12.78 -13.68
C GLY A 32 3.82 11.83 -13.54
N TRP A 33 4.04 10.51 -13.53
CA TRP A 33 3.03 9.51 -13.23
C TRP A 33 2.91 9.28 -11.71
N GLY A 34 2.68 10.36 -10.97
CA GLY A 34 2.33 10.27 -9.56
C GLY A 34 0.85 9.94 -9.32
N PRO A 35 0.44 9.78 -8.04
CA PRO A 35 -0.93 9.43 -7.66
C PRO A 35 -2.01 10.32 -8.28
N GLU A 36 -1.78 11.63 -8.38
CA GLU A 36 -2.71 12.58 -9.00
C GLU A 36 -3.00 12.26 -10.47
N ARG A 37 -1.97 11.93 -11.24
CA ARG A 37 -2.13 11.56 -12.65
C ARG A 37 -2.75 10.19 -12.81
N MET A 38 -2.38 9.25 -11.94
CA MET A 38 -2.99 7.91 -11.91
C MET A 38 -4.48 8.00 -11.60
N ALA A 39 -4.88 8.82 -10.62
CA ALA A 39 -6.28 9.06 -10.29
C ALA A 39 -7.10 9.54 -11.50
N ARG A 40 -6.57 10.50 -12.26
CA ARG A 40 -7.21 10.95 -13.52
C ARG A 40 -7.31 9.83 -14.56
N ALA A 41 -6.25 9.04 -14.70
CA ALA A 41 -6.24 7.92 -15.64
C ALA A 41 -7.27 6.84 -15.26
N TRP A 42 -7.42 6.54 -13.97
CA TRP A 42 -8.42 5.57 -13.52
C TRP A 42 -9.85 6.09 -13.69
N ALA A 43 -10.10 7.35 -13.44
CA ALA A 43 -11.38 7.98 -13.74
C ALA A 43 -11.73 7.90 -15.24
N GLU A 44 -10.77 8.17 -16.10
CA GLU A 44 -10.93 8.03 -17.55
C GLU A 44 -11.13 6.57 -17.96
N LEU A 45 -10.43 5.62 -17.32
CA LEU A 45 -10.62 4.19 -17.54
C LEU A 45 -12.06 3.78 -17.23
N MET A 46 -12.58 4.17 -16.07
CA MET A 46 -13.97 3.85 -15.69
C MET A 46 -14.96 4.41 -16.68
N LYS A 47 -14.76 5.63 -17.16
CA LYS A 47 -15.55 6.26 -18.21
C LYS A 47 -15.51 5.47 -19.52
N ARG A 48 -14.34 5.04 -19.97
CA ARG A 48 -14.18 4.22 -21.20
C ARG A 48 -14.83 2.87 -21.10
N LEU A 49 -14.85 2.28 -19.90
CA LEU A 49 -15.55 1.02 -19.62
C LEU A 49 -17.07 1.20 -19.48
N GLY A 50 -17.59 2.43 -19.55
CA GLY A 50 -19.02 2.73 -19.46
C GLY A 50 -19.56 2.78 -18.02
N TYR A 51 -18.71 2.80 -17.02
CA TYR A 51 -19.15 2.93 -15.64
C TYR A 51 -19.43 4.39 -15.29
N THR A 52 -20.69 4.68 -15.00
CA THR A 52 -21.17 6.02 -14.60
C THR A 52 -21.30 6.19 -13.09
N ARG A 53 -21.22 5.08 -12.34
CA ARG A 53 -21.29 5.05 -10.87
C ARG A 53 -20.35 3.97 -10.37
N TYR A 54 -19.40 4.33 -9.50
CA TYR A 54 -18.44 3.39 -8.95
C TYR A 54 -17.93 3.88 -7.59
N VAL A 55 -17.35 2.98 -6.84
CA VAL A 55 -16.54 3.26 -5.64
C VAL A 55 -15.10 2.88 -5.93
N ALA A 56 -14.15 3.53 -5.27
CA ALA A 56 -12.75 3.20 -5.40
C ALA A 56 -12.19 2.69 -4.07
N GLN A 57 -11.34 1.66 -4.16
CA GLN A 57 -10.63 1.12 -3.00
C GLN A 57 -9.13 1.07 -3.29
N GLY A 58 -8.31 1.44 -2.30
CA GLY A 58 -6.87 1.37 -2.40
C GLY A 58 -6.19 1.09 -1.07
N GLY A 59 -5.07 0.41 -1.15
CA GLY A 59 -4.11 0.21 -0.06
C GLY A 59 -2.71 0.48 -0.58
N ASP A 60 -1.71 0.68 0.29
CA ASP A 60 -0.35 1.00 -0.11
C ASP A 60 -0.33 2.22 -1.08
N TRP A 61 0.36 2.15 -2.22
CA TRP A 61 0.30 3.18 -3.27
C TRP A 61 -1.12 3.46 -3.78
N GLY A 62 -1.97 2.43 -3.80
CA GLY A 62 -3.39 2.60 -4.14
C GLY A 62 -4.14 3.49 -3.17
N ALA A 63 -3.73 3.58 -1.90
CA ALA A 63 -4.32 4.49 -0.93
C ALA A 63 -4.10 5.96 -1.36
N PHE A 64 -2.88 6.30 -1.76
CA PHE A 64 -2.58 7.65 -2.27
C PHE A 64 -3.36 7.96 -3.56
N VAL A 65 -3.53 6.96 -4.44
CA VAL A 65 -4.30 7.15 -5.68
C VAL A 65 -5.78 7.38 -5.39
N VAL A 66 -6.41 6.59 -4.49
CA VAL A 66 -7.83 6.78 -4.18
C VAL A 66 -8.08 8.05 -3.38
N ASP A 67 -7.13 8.47 -2.54
CA ASP A 67 -7.18 9.77 -1.88
C ASP A 67 -7.23 10.90 -2.91
N GLN A 68 -6.35 10.86 -3.91
CA GLN A 68 -6.37 11.80 -5.03
C GLN A 68 -7.64 11.71 -5.87
N MET A 69 -8.24 10.53 -6.03
CA MET A 69 -9.55 10.40 -6.66
C MET A 69 -10.63 11.12 -5.83
N GLY A 70 -10.59 10.99 -4.50
CA GLY A 70 -11.49 11.69 -3.60
C GLY A 70 -11.36 13.21 -3.71
N LEU A 71 -10.13 13.74 -3.72
CA LEU A 71 -9.84 15.16 -3.86
C LEU A 71 -10.27 15.72 -5.23
N GLN A 72 -10.08 14.97 -6.30
CA GLN A 72 -10.45 15.36 -7.66
C GLN A 72 -11.95 15.22 -7.93
N ALA A 73 -12.66 14.41 -7.14
CA ALA A 73 -14.09 14.15 -7.21
C ALA A 73 -14.60 13.93 -8.67
N PRO A 74 -14.06 12.97 -9.43
CA PRO A 74 -14.48 12.76 -10.81
C PRO A 74 -15.95 12.34 -10.87
N ALA A 75 -16.63 12.72 -11.94
CA ALA A 75 -18.02 12.34 -12.15
C ALA A 75 -18.16 10.80 -12.10
N GLY A 76 -19.14 10.33 -11.34
CA GLY A 76 -19.41 8.89 -11.15
C GLY A 76 -18.71 8.27 -9.94
N LEU A 77 -17.70 8.88 -9.35
CA LEU A 77 -17.14 8.42 -8.09
C LEU A 77 -18.09 8.74 -6.93
N LEU A 78 -18.57 7.70 -6.24
CA LEU A 78 -19.54 7.83 -5.15
C LEU A 78 -18.88 7.85 -3.77
N ALA A 79 -17.79 7.08 -3.61
CA ALA A 79 -17.06 6.97 -2.36
C ALA A 79 -15.67 6.41 -2.61
N ILE A 80 -14.79 6.62 -1.65
CA ILE A 80 -13.48 5.97 -1.57
C ILE A 80 -13.41 5.15 -0.28
N HIS A 81 -12.65 4.06 -0.35
CA HIS A 81 -12.26 3.28 0.81
C HIS A 81 -10.74 3.10 0.81
N THR A 82 -10.12 3.24 1.95
CA THR A 82 -8.70 2.93 2.13
C THR A 82 -8.48 2.15 3.43
N ASN A 83 -7.56 1.19 3.39
CA ASN A 83 -7.07 0.50 4.58
C ASN A 83 -5.76 1.13 5.11
N MET A 84 -5.24 2.14 4.43
CA MET A 84 -4.03 2.86 4.80
C MET A 84 -4.25 4.37 4.61
N PRO A 85 -5.05 5.02 5.47
CA PRO A 85 -5.21 6.47 5.40
C PRO A 85 -3.89 7.12 5.79
N ALA A 86 -3.15 7.64 4.80
CA ALA A 86 -1.86 8.30 5.00
C ALA A 86 -2.01 9.76 5.47
N THR A 87 -3.08 10.05 6.18
CA THR A 87 -3.38 11.40 6.67
C THR A 87 -2.76 11.57 8.04
N VAL A 88 -1.51 12.00 8.06
CA VAL A 88 -0.80 12.36 9.29
C VAL A 88 -0.69 13.89 9.34
N PRO A 89 -1.00 14.56 10.47
CA PRO A 89 -0.77 16.00 10.60
C PRO A 89 0.68 16.38 10.26
N ALA A 90 0.86 17.48 9.55
CA ALA A 90 2.15 17.86 8.97
C ALA A 90 3.28 18.04 9.99
N ASP A 91 2.97 18.49 11.19
CA ASP A 91 3.91 18.62 12.31
C ASP A 91 4.32 17.27 12.90
N VAL A 92 3.37 16.32 12.96
CA VAL A 92 3.61 14.92 13.37
C VAL A 92 4.49 14.22 12.34
N ASP A 93 4.15 14.32 11.04
CA ASP A 93 4.91 13.73 9.95
C ASP A 93 6.35 14.25 9.93
N LYS A 94 6.53 15.57 10.05
CA LYS A 94 7.84 16.20 10.13
C LYS A 94 8.66 15.70 11.33
N ALA A 95 8.04 15.52 12.48
CA ALA A 95 8.72 15.01 13.67
C ALA A 95 9.14 13.54 13.50
N LEU A 96 8.26 12.71 12.92
CA LEU A 96 8.55 11.30 12.62
C LEU A 96 9.70 11.13 11.63
N LEU A 97 9.69 11.88 10.53
CA LEU A 97 10.76 11.84 9.52
C LEU A 97 12.10 12.33 10.06
N ALA A 98 12.07 13.29 10.99
CA ALA A 98 13.28 13.78 11.64
C ALA A 98 13.78 12.88 12.79
N GLY A 99 13.03 11.83 13.16
CA GLY A 99 13.32 11.01 14.35
C GLY A 99 13.27 11.81 15.65
N GLY A 100 12.49 12.89 15.66
CA GLY A 100 12.36 13.82 16.77
C GLY A 100 11.33 13.39 17.83
N PRO A 101 11.20 14.14 18.93
CA PRO A 101 10.16 13.90 19.91
C PRO A 101 8.78 14.28 19.34
N PRO A 102 7.69 13.75 19.93
CA PRO A 102 6.35 14.14 19.54
C PRO A 102 6.13 15.65 19.69
N PRO A 103 5.28 16.25 18.85
CA PRO A 103 4.88 17.64 19.01
C PRO A 103 4.31 17.91 20.41
N SER A 104 4.47 19.13 20.90
CA SER A 104 3.91 19.55 22.18
C SER A 104 2.37 19.64 22.12
N GLY A 105 1.72 19.39 23.23
CA GLY A 105 0.26 19.54 23.35
C GLY A 105 -0.56 18.32 22.96
N LEU A 106 0.06 17.21 22.59
CA LEU A 106 -0.63 15.96 22.32
C LEU A 106 -1.27 15.38 23.60
N SER A 107 -2.52 14.95 23.50
CA SER A 107 -3.20 14.16 24.53
C SER A 107 -2.49 12.83 24.78
N GLY A 108 -2.81 12.15 25.88
CA GLY A 108 -2.24 10.84 26.18
C GLY A 108 -2.56 9.76 25.13
N GLU A 109 -3.69 9.89 24.43
CA GLU A 109 -4.06 9.00 23.33
C GLU A 109 -3.23 9.30 22.07
N GLU A 110 -3.08 10.56 21.70
CA GLU A 110 -2.26 10.99 20.58
C GLU A 110 -0.78 10.65 20.77
N GLN A 111 -0.27 10.74 22.00
CA GLN A 111 1.09 10.30 22.31
C GLN A 111 1.27 8.79 22.12
N ARG A 112 0.26 7.98 22.47
CA ARG A 112 0.30 6.54 22.18
C ARG A 112 0.27 6.25 20.68
N ALA A 113 -0.59 6.97 19.95
CA ALA A 113 -0.65 6.88 18.50
C ALA A 113 0.67 7.29 17.83
N TYR A 114 1.28 8.39 18.32
CA TYR A 114 2.60 8.82 17.85
C TYR A 114 3.67 7.73 18.01
N LYS A 115 3.75 7.10 19.18
CA LYS A 115 4.70 6.01 19.44
C LYS A 115 4.47 4.80 18.53
N GLN A 116 3.22 4.51 18.21
CA GLN A 116 2.89 3.43 17.27
C GLN A 116 3.31 3.79 15.85
N LEU A 117 3.05 5.02 15.39
CA LEU A 117 3.52 5.52 14.11
C LEU A 117 5.05 5.54 14.01
N GLU A 118 5.74 6.02 15.05
CA GLU A 118 7.21 6.02 15.12
C GLU A 118 7.77 4.59 14.92
N ARG A 119 7.15 3.61 15.56
CA ARG A 119 7.53 2.20 15.38
C ARG A 119 7.31 1.75 13.94
N THR A 120 6.16 2.08 13.34
CA THR A 120 5.83 1.75 11.95
C THR A 120 6.82 2.41 10.98
N PHE A 121 7.13 3.69 11.17
CA PHE A 121 8.09 4.41 10.33
C PHE A 121 9.50 3.81 10.36
N LYS A 122 9.91 3.24 11.50
CA LYS A 122 11.18 2.51 11.63
C LYS A 122 11.18 1.15 10.92
N GLN A 123 10.02 0.64 10.53
CA GLN A 123 9.85 -0.68 9.91
C GLN A 123 9.64 -0.61 8.40
N VAL A 124 9.54 0.59 7.80
CA VAL A 124 9.35 0.77 6.35
C VAL A 124 10.67 1.04 5.60
N ASP A 125 11.78 0.57 6.13
CA ASP A 125 13.11 0.74 5.51
C ASP A 125 13.16 0.23 4.08
N TYR A 126 12.41 -0.82 3.76
CA TYR A 126 12.30 -1.34 2.40
C TYR A 126 11.77 -0.27 1.42
N ALA A 127 10.80 0.55 1.83
CA ALA A 127 10.24 1.61 0.99
C ALA A 127 11.26 2.72 0.75
N ILE A 128 12.05 3.07 1.77
CA ILE A 128 13.15 4.03 1.65
C ILE A 128 14.21 3.50 0.69
N PHE A 129 14.57 2.21 0.79
CA PHE A 129 15.50 1.56 -0.12
C PHE A 129 15.01 1.58 -1.56
N MET A 130 13.73 1.22 -1.78
CA MET A 130 13.12 1.23 -3.11
C MET A 130 13.11 2.63 -3.73
N ALA A 131 12.89 3.67 -2.91
CA ALA A 131 12.85 5.05 -3.37
C ALA A 131 14.24 5.64 -3.63
N SER A 132 15.23 5.32 -2.79
CA SER A 132 16.54 6.00 -2.80
C SER A 132 17.65 5.19 -3.47
N ARG A 133 17.55 3.85 -3.51
CA ARG A 133 18.59 2.95 -4.03
C ARG A 133 18.02 1.80 -4.88
N PRO A 134 17.24 2.10 -5.94
CA PRO A 134 16.54 1.09 -6.72
C PRO A 134 17.49 0.10 -7.42
N GLN A 135 18.76 0.45 -7.66
CA GLN A 135 19.72 -0.46 -8.29
C GLN A 135 20.02 -1.71 -7.46
N THR A 136 19.88 -1.63 -6.13
CA THR A 136 20.09 -2.80 -5.27
C THR A 136 19.01 -3.87 -5.49
N LEU A 137 17.87 -3.50 -6.08
CA LEU A 137 16.75 -4.40 -6.35
C LEU A 137 16.98 -5.30 -7.57
N TYR A 138 18.01 -5.07 -8.38
CA TYR A 138 18.34 -5.97 -9.50
C TYR A 138 18.63 -7.40 -9.03
N GLY A 139 19.20 -7.56 -7.85
CA GLY A 139 19.41 -8.88 -7.24
C GLY A 139 18.12 -9.68 -7.01
N ILE A 140 16.98 -9.00 -6.82
CA ILE A 140 15.68 -9.64 -6.64
C ILE A 140 15.17 -10.31 -7.92
N SER A 141 15.43 -9.71 -9.09
CA SER A 141 15.04 -10.27 -10.37
C SER A 141 16.03 -11.29 -10.93
N ASP A 142 17.26 -11.29 -10.44
CA ASP A 142 18.32 -12.15 -10.92
C ASP A 142 18.49 -13.45 -10.10
N SER A 143 18.03 -13.47 -8.86
CA SER A 143 18.24 -14.59 -7.93
C SER A 143 17.02 -14.91 -7.09
N PRO A 144 16.52 -16.16 -7.12
CA PRO A 144 15.47 -16.61 -6.19
C PRO A 144 15.87 -16.47 -4.72
N VAL A 145 17.15 -16.65 -4.41
CA VAL A 145 17.69 -16.44 -3.05
C VAL A 145 17.67 -14.96 -2.71
N GLY A 146 18.01 -14.08 -3.64
CA GLY A 146 17.91 -12.64 -3.45
C GLY A 146 16.49 -12.18 -3.17
N LEU A 147 15.51 -12.71 -3.89
CA LEU A 147 14.10 -12.44 -3.63
C LEU A 147 13.65 -12.97 -2.26
N ALA A 148 14.04 -14.20 -1.92
CA ALA A 148 13.72 -14.78 -0.62
C ALA A 148 14.35 -13.96 0.52
N ALA A 149 15.62 -13.58 0.40
CA ALA A 149 16.28 -12.74 1.40
C ALA A 149 15.56 -11.39 1.56
N TRP A 150 15.21 -10.73 0.47
CA TRP A 150 14.45 -9.48 0.51
C TRP A 150 13.11 -9.62 1.23
N LEU A 151 12.34 -10.67 0.93
CA LEU A 151 11.04 -10.91 1.55
C LEU A 151 11.16 -11.30 3.03
N LEU A 152 12.24 -11.94 3.42
CA LEU A 152 12.47 -12.40 4.81
C LEU A 152 13.14 -11.35 5.69
N ASP A 153 13.81 -10.38 5.10
CA ASP A 153 14.52 -9.30 5.82
C ASP A 153 13.58 -8.13 6.18
N HIS A 154 12.28 -8.26 5.92
CA HIS A 154 11.31 -7.29 6.38
C HIS A 154 11.13 -7.43 7.88
N ASN A 155 11.45 -6.34 8.56
CA ASN A 155 11.22 -6.21 9.99
C ASN A 155 9.71 -6.05 10.21
N ASP A 156 9.01 -7.11 10.59
CA ASP A 156 7.67 -6.98 11.12
C ASP A 156 7.68 -6.36 12.54
N ALA A 157 6.49 -6.12 13.08
CA ALA A 157 6.35 -5.47 14.38
C ALA A 157 7.10 -6.21 15.52
N ASP A 158 7.36 -7.49 15.35
CA ASP A 158 8.00 -8.33 16.35
C ASP A 158 9.46 -8.66 16.00
N GLY A 159 9.96 -8.20 14.85
CA GLY A 159 11.35 -8.30 14.44
C GLY A 159 11.83 -9.73 14.16
N GLN A 160 10.93 -10.66 13.85
CA GLN A 160 11.24 -12.07 13.66
C GLN A 160 10.59 -12.71 12.41
N PRO A 161 10.63 -12.08 11.24
CA PRO A 161 10.01 -12.66 10.04
C PRO A 161 10.61 -14.01 9.66
N ALA A 162 11.92 -14.18 9.82
CA ALA A 162 12.59 -15.44 9.54
C ALA A 162 12.10 -16.60 10.42
N ALA A 163 11.83 -16.33 11.69
CA ALA A 163 11.28 -17.33 12.60
C ALA A 163 9.84 -17.73 12.23
N ALA A 164 9.03 -16.78 11.80
CA ALA A 164 7.66 -17.03 11.34
C ALA A 164 7.63 -17.88 10.06
N VAL A 165 8.52 -17.61 9.12
CA VAL A 165 8.67 -18.39 7.87
C VAL A 165 9.19 -19.79 8.16
N ALA A 166 10.20 -19.95 9.00
CA ALA A 166 10.70 -21.26 9.42
C ALA A 166 9.60 -22.10 10.10
N ALA A 167 8.78 -21.49 10.97
CA ALA A 167 7.65 -22.13 11.59
C ALA A 167 6.54 -22.53 10.60
N ALA A 168 6.32 -21.74 9.54
CA ALA A 168 5.37 -22.06 8.47
C ALA A 168 5.87 -23.22 7.59
N LEU A 169 7.15 -23.22 7.21
CA LEU A 169 7.79 -24.29 6.42
C LEU A 169 7.79 -25.62 7.17
N ASN A 170 8.13 -25.61 8.48
CA ASN A 170 8.11 -26.80 9.31
C ASN A 170 6.70 -27.38 9.48
N ARG A 171 5.65 -26.56 9.44
CA ARG A 171 4.26 -27.04 9.45
C ARG A 171 3.83 -27.71 8.14
N SER A 172 4.32 -27.22 7.00
CA SER A 172 4.01 -27.81 5.69
C SER A 172 4.66 -29.20 5.50
N THR A 173 5.80 -29.45 6.12
CA THR A 173 6.51 -30.75 6.06
C THR A 173 5.93 -31.80 7.01
N SER A 174 5.14 -31.40 8.02
CA SER A 174 4.50 -32.33 8.97
C SER A 174 3.13 -32.87 8.49
N VAL A 175 2.63 -32.44 7.35
CA VAL A 175 1.31 -32.86 6.80
C VAL A 175 1.43 -34.03 5.80
N THR A 176 2.64 -34.48 5.48
CA THR A 176 2.91 -35.58 4.53
C THR A 176 3.45 -36.83 5.22
N GLY A 177 3.06 -37.11 6.49
CA GLY A 177 3.32 -38.33 7.23
C GLY A 177 2.06 -39.14 7.41
#